data_b16a70215075194c5791d29f629e1e76
#
_entry.id   b16a70215075194c5791d29f629e1e76
#
_cell.length_a   1.000
_cell.length_b   1.000
_cell.length_c   1.000
_cell.angle_alpha   90.00
_cell.angle_beta   90.00
_cell.angle_gamma   90.00
#
_symmetry.space_group_name_H-M   'P 1'
#
loop_
_entity.id
_entity.type
_entity.pdbx_description
1 polymer ?
#
loop_
_entity_poly.entity_id
_entity_poly.type
_entity_poly.pdbx_seq_one_letter_code
_entity_poly.pdbx_strand_id
1 'polypeptide(L)'
;MAITTYAELQSNITDFLNRDDLDAKAPEFISLAESNLSRDVRHWRQEKRSTAELDTQYSAIPADFLEAIRFYITSGESRPLELISQFQLLDRKYQRANTSGEPAYYAITAGEIEIFPAPAGTYTAELYYNARI
;
A
#
# COMPACT_ATOMS: atom_id res chain seq x y z
N MET A 1 -8.01 33.29 -6.95
CA MET A 1 -6.85 33.19 -6.04
C MET A 1 -6.42 31.74 -5.99
N ALA A 2 -5.15 31.48 -6.26
CA ALA A 2 -4.63 30.10 -6.17
C ALA A 2 -4.27 29.77 -4.73
N ILE A 3 -4.72 28.63 -4.24
CA ILE A 3 -4.35 28.09 -2.94
C ILE A 3 -3.03 27.31 -3.13
N THR A 4 -1.97 27.76 -2.52
CA THR A 4 -0.63 27.18 -2.70
C THR A 4 -0.09 26.50 -1.45
N THR A 5 -0.63 26.82 -0.29
CA THR A 5 -0.17 26.24 0.99
C THR A 5 -1.34 25.64 1.77
N TYR A 6 -1.00 24.70 2.66
CA TYR A 6 -1.98 24.06 3.54
C TYR A 6 -2.66 25.07 4.46
N ALA A 7 -1.91 26.04 4.97
CA ALA A 7 -2.46 27.10 5.82
C ALA A 7 -3.48 27.97 5.09
N GLU A 8 -3.21 28.31 3.81
CA GLU A 8 -4.16 29.03 2.97
C GLU A 8 -5.44 28.23 2.73
N LEU A 9 -5.31 26.90 2.54
CA LEU A 9 -6.46 26.01 2.41
C LEU A 9 -7.34 26.03 3.66
N GLN A 10 -6.75 25.91 4.83
CA GLN A 10 -7.48 25.98 6.10
C GLN A 10 -8.20 27.31 6.27
N SER A 11 -7.50 28.42 6.03
CA SER A 11 -8.06 29.77 6.13
C SER A 11 -9.24 29.97 5.15
N ASN A 12 -9.07 29.52 3.91
CA ASN A 12 -10.13 29.63 2.90
C ASN A 12 -11.37 28.80 3.24
N ILE A 13 -11.21 27.64 3.87
CA ILE A 13 -12.34 26.84 4.35
C ILE A 13 -13.16 27.59 5.39
N THR A 14 -12.50 28.18 6.39
CA THR A 14 -13.18 28.92 7.44
C THR A 14 -13.81 30.21 6.92
N ASP A 15 -13.15 30.92 6.01
CA ASP A 15 -13.68 32.09 5.34
C ASP A 15 -14.92 31.75 4.51
N PHE A 16 -14.89 30.65 3.78
CA PHE A 16 -16.02 30.18 2.98
C PHE A 16 -17.24 29.84 3.86
N LEU A 17 -17.01 29.22 5.01
CA LEU A 17 -18.05 28.88 5.98
C LEU A 17 -18.50 30.11 6.78
N ASN A 18 -17.73 31.20 6.74
CA ASN A 18 -17.96 32.42 7.53
C ASN A 18 -18.17 32.12 9.02
N ARG A 19 -17.30 31.22 9.57
CA ARG A 19 -17.39 30.78 10.96
C ARG A 19 -15.99 30.61 11.54
N ASP A 20 -15.63 31.44 12.48
CA ASP A 20 -14.32 31.39 13.17
C ASP A 20 -14.24 30.27 14.21
N ASP A 21 -15.39 29.77 14.68
CA ASP A 21 -15.46 28.67 15.66
C ASP A 21 -15.07 27.31 15.06
N LEU A 22 -14.91 27.22 13.72
CA LEU A 22 -14.55 26.00 13.03
C LEU A 22 -13.08 25.95 12.58
N ASP A 23 -12.26 26.92 12.95
CA ASP A 23 -10.84 26.94 12.60
C ASP A 23 -10.11 25.68 13.04
N ALA A 24 -10.39 25.20 14.25
CA ALA A 24 -9.80 23.96 14.76
C ALA A 24 -10.32 22.70 14.05
N LYS A 25 -11.42 22.80 13.32
CA LYS A 25 -12.03 21.69 12.60
C LYS A 25 -11.61 21.60 11.12
N ALA A 26 -11.00 22.65 10.60
CA ALA A 26 -10.55 22.66 9.21
C ALA A 26 -9.62 21.48 8.85
N PRO A 27 -8.64 21.08 9.68
CA PRO A 27 -7.82 19.90 9.41
C PRO A 27 -8.63 18.60 9.31
N GLU A 28 -9.69 18.46 10.11
CA GLU A 28 -10.56 17.27 10.07
C GLU A 28 -11.33 17.19 8.74
N PHE A 29 -11.83 18.31 8.24
CA PHE A 29 -12.51 18.37 6.95
C PHE A 29 -11.57 18.04 5.79
N ILE A 30 -10.34 18.55 5.85
CA ILE A 30 -9.31 18.24 4.85
C ILE A 30 -8.98 16.75 4.87
N SER A 31 -8.77 16.17 6.05
CA SER A 31 -8.46 14.75 6.22
C SER A 31 -9.58 13.85 5.67
N LEU A 32 -10.84 14.23 5.90
CA LEU A 32 -11.99 13.52 5.36
C LEU A 32 -12.02 13.57 3.83
N ALA A 33 -11.77 14.73 3.26
CA ALA A 33 -11.69 14.91 1.80
C ALA A 33 -10.55 14.08 1.20
N GLU A 34 -9.38 14.09 1.81
CA GLU A 34 -8.23 13.28 1.40
C GLU A 34 -8.55 11.79 1.43
N SER A 35 -9.24 11.32 2.46
CA SER A 35 -9.69 9.93 2.57
C SER A 35 -10.63 9.53 1.43
N ASN A 36 -11.57 10.40 1.08
CA ASN A 36 -12.49 10.18 -0.04
C ASN A 36 -11.75 10.18 -1.38
N LEU A 37 -10.86 11.14 -1.59
CA LEU A 37 -10.05 11.22 -2.80
C LEU A 37 -9.15 9.99 -2.96
N SER A 38 -8.54 9.54 -1.88
CA SER A 38 -7.70 8.33 -1.89
C SER A 38 -8.46 7.08 -2.31
N ARG A 39 -9.75 7.00 -1.97
CA ARG A 39 -10.59 5.87 -2.35
C ARG A 39 -11.04 5.95 -3.81
N ASP A 40 -11.43 7.13 -4.27
CA ASP A 40 -12.12 7.30 -5.55
C ASP A 40 -11.17 7.63 -6.71
N VAL A 41 -10.03 8.24 -6.42
CA VAL A 41 -9.09 8.72 -7.44
C VAL A 41 -7.81 7.89 -7.42
N ARG A 42 -7.34 7.51 -8.61
CA ARG A 42 -6.00 6.94 -8.81
C ARG A 42 -5.21 7.87 -9.69
N HIS A 43 -4.10 8.36 -9.18
CA HIS A 43 -3.24 9.31 -9.88
C HIS A 43 -1.79 8.82 -9.82
N TRP A 44 -1.03 9.03 -10.88
CA TRP A 44 0.36 8.57 -10.95
C TRP A 44 1.25 9.09 -9.81
N ARG A 45 0.93 10.26 -9.23
CA ARG A 45 1.66 10.78 -8.06
C ARG A 45 1.42 10.01 -6.77
N GLN A 46 0.39 9.18 -6.74
CA GLN A 46 0.14 8.27 -5.62
C GLN A 46 0.99 7.00 -5.70
N GLU A 47 1.59 6.75 -6.86
CA GLU A 47 2.45 5.58 -7.05
C GLU A 47 3.75 5.74 -6.27
N LYS A 48 4.05 4.76 -5.45
CA LYS A 48 5.29 4.69 -4.67
C LYS A 48 5.97 3.35 -4.86
N ARG A 49 7.25 3.35 -4.58
CA ARG A 49 8.09 2.16 -4.56
C ARG A 49 8.63 1.94 -3.16
N SER A 50 8.50 0.73 -2.67
CA SER A 50 9.08 0.30 -1.40
C SER A 50 9.95 -0.93 -1.64
N THR A 51 11.07 -1.01 -0.96
CA THR A 51 11.95 -2.18 -0.99
C THR A 51 11.89 -2.89 0.36
N ALA A 52 11.96 -4.20 0.33
CA ALA A 52 11.96 -5.01 1.54
C ALA A 52 12.78 -6.29 1.33
N GLU A 53 13.22 -6.86 2.43
CA GLU A 53 13.82 -8.18 2.44
C GLU A 53 12.74 -9.21 2.80
N LEU A 54 12.64 -10.24 1.99
CA LEU A 54 11.72 -11.36 2.22
C LEU A 54 12.50 -12.51 2.82
N ASP A 55 12.47 -12.62 4.12
CA ASP A 55 13.13 -13.69 4.89
C ASP A 55 12.12 -14.57 5.63
N THR A 56 10.88 -14.11 5.75
CA THR A 56 9.78 -14.81 6.39
C THR A 56 8.57 -14.93 5.48
N GLN A 57 7.66 -15.82 5.81
CA GLN A 57 6.42 -16.04 5.05
C GLN A 57 5.51 -14.79 5.05
N TYR A 58 5.55 -14.00 6.10
CA TYR A 58 4.72 -12.81 6.27
C TYR A 58 5.59 -11.56 6.31
N SER A 59 5.15 -10.52 5.62
CA SER A 59 5.82 -9.22 5.60
C SER A 59 4.78 -8.12 5.81
N ALA A 60 5.15 -7.09 6.56
CA ALA A 60 4.28 -5.94 6.76
C ALA A 60 4.12 -5.14 5.47
N ILE A 61 2.93 -4.64 5.23
CA ILE A 61 2.69 -3.67 4.15
C ILE A 61 3.03 -2.25 4.62
N PRO A 62 3.39 -1.34 3.70
CA PRO A 62 3.58 0.05 4.05
C PRO A 62 2.34 0.67 4.71
N ALA A 63 2.52 1.59 5.65
CA ALA A 63 1.42 2.21 6.40
C ALA A 63 0.44 3.00 5.51
N ASP A 64 0.93 3.54 4.40
CA ASP A 64 0.16 4.29 3.42
C ASP A 64 -0.34 3.45 2.24
N PHE A 65 -0.23 2.13 2.34
CA PHE A 65 -0.63 1.20 1.28
C PHE A 65 -2.14 1.27 1.00
N LEU A 66 -2.48 1.36 -0.26
CA LEU A 66 -3.86 1.32 -0.73
C LEU A 66 -4.09 0.11 -1.64
N GLU A 67 -3.25 -0.06 -2.65
CA GLU A 67 -3.41 -1.09 -3.67
C GLU A 67 -2.05 -1.47 -4.26
N ALA A 68 -1.79 -2.76 -4.43
CA ALA A 68 -0.58 -3.24 -5.08
C ALA A 68 -0.68 -3.08 -6.60
N ILE A 69 0.35 -2.53 -7.20
CA ILE A 69 0.50 -2.45 -8.66
C ILE A 69 1.34 -3.63 -9.15
N ARG A 70 2.53 -3.79 -8.57
CA ARG A 70 3.48 -4.83 -8.92
C ARG A 70 4.36 -5.16 -7.74
N PHE A 71 4.62 -6.44 -7.57
CA PHE A 71 5.54 -6.94 -6.56
C PHE A 71 6.48 -7.93 -7.21
N TYR A 72 7.79 -7.73 -7.08
CA TYR A 72 8.76 -8.60 -7.71
C TYR A 72 10.05 -8.70 -6.90
N ILE A 73 10.74 -9.82 -7.09
CA ILE A 73 12.04 -10.08 -6.49
C ILE A 73 13.11 -9.46 -7.37
N THR A 74 14.07 -8.76 -6.75
CA THR A 74 15.18 -8.10 -7.44
C THR A 74 16.52 -8.81 -7.20
N SER A 75 16.62 -9.67 -6.20
CA SER A 75 17.83 -10.46 -5.95
C SER A 75 17.95 -11.61 -6.97
N GLY A 76 19.06 -11.66 -7.68
CA GLY A 76 19.25 -12.59 -8.79
C GLY A 76 18.52 -12.16 -10.04
N GLU A 77 17.81 -13.09 -10.69
CA GLU A 77 16.95 -12.76 -11.82
C GLU A 77 15.66 -12.10 -11.34
N SER A 78 15.35 -10.93 -11.87
CA SER A 78 14.11 -10.23 -11.55
C SER A 78 12.90 -11.06 -11.94
N ARG A 79 12.06 -11.39 -10.96
CA ARG A 79 10.83 -12.17 -11.18
C ARG A 79 9.64 -11.51 -10.54
N PRO A 80 8.55 -11.29 -11.30
CA PRO A 80 7.31 -10.82 -10.72
C PRO A 80 6.67 -11.93 -9.88
N LEU A 81 6.12 -11.53 -8.74
CA LEU A 81 5.25 -12.37 -7.93
C LEU A 81 3.81 -12.19 -8.41
N GLU A 82 3.08 -13.28 -8.50
CA GLU A 82 1.69 -13.26 -8.93
C GLU A 82 0.77 -13.03 -7.73
N LEU A 83 -0.11 -12.03 -7.83
CA LEU A 83 -1.14 -11.79 -6.84
C LEU A 83 -2.25 -12.82 -7.00
N ILE A 84 -2.49 -13.58 -5.94
CA ILE A 84 -3.56 -14.56 -5.88
C ILE A 84 -4.44 -14.30 -4.66
N SER A 85 -5.63 -14.91 -4.64
CA SER A 85 -6.50 -14.82 -3.48
C SER A 85 -5.95 -15.69 -2.34
N GLN A 86 -6.38 -15.38 -1.12
CA GLN A 86 -6.01 -16.17 0.05
C GLN A 86 -6.43 -17.63 -0.09
N PHE A 87 -7.59 -17.90 -0.69
CA PHE A 87 -8.05 -19.26 -0.95
C PHE A 87 -7.14 -20.02 -1.89
N GLN A 88 -6.71 -19.38 -2.98
CA GLN A 88 -5.77 -19.98 -3.92
C GLN A 88 -4.43 -20.25 -3.26
N LEU A 89 -3.97 -19.35 -2.40
CA LEU A 89 -2.73 -19.53 -1.66
C LEU A 89 -2.81 -20.73 -0.71
N LEU A 90 -3.91 -20.87 0.02
CA LEU A 90 -4.17 -22.01 0.91
C LEU A 90 -4.23 -23.33 0.13
N ASP A 91 -4.89 -23.33 -1.03
CA ASP A 91 -4.95 -24.52 -1.90
C ASP A 91 -3.56 -24.94 -2.35
N ARG A 92 -2.71 -23.99 -2.74
CA ARG A 92 -1.33 -24.29 -3.15
C ARG A 92 -0.50 -24.81 -1.98
N LYS A 93 -0.66 -24.26 -0.79
CA LYS A 93 -0.01 -24.77 0.43
C LYS A 93 -0.43 -26.20 0.74
N TYR A 94 -1.71 -26.49 0.56
CA TYR A 94 -2.27 -27.81 0.80
C TYR A 94 -1.73 -28.85 -0.18
N GLN A 95 -1.61 -28.47 -1.45
CA GLN A 95 -1.09 -29.33 -2.51
C GLN A 95 0.41 -29.59 -2.39
N ARG A 96 1.13 -28.66 -1.81
CA ARG A 96 2.59 -28.73 -1.66
C ARG A 96 2.99 -28.53 -0.18
N ALA A 97 2.83 -29.58 0.61
CA ALA A 97 3.29 -29.56 2.00
C ALA A 97 4.82 -29.38 2.04
N ASN A 98 5.30 -28.52 2.94
CA ASN A 98 6.72 -28.27 3.21
C ASN A 98 7.56 -27.70 2.07
N THR A 99 7.03 -26.84 1.25
CA THR A 99 7.83 -26.14 0.26
C THR A 99 8.35 -24.82 0.81
N SER A 100 9.65 -24.78 1.04
CA SER A 100 10.42 -23.55 1.09
C SER A 100 11.19 -23.42 -0.22
N GLY A 101 11.35 -22.19 -0.69
CA GLY A 101 12.03 -21.94 -1.95
C GLY A 101 11.94 -20.50 -2.36
N GLU A 102 12.09 -20.24 -3.64
CA GLU A 102 11.93 -18.91 -4.19
C GLU A 102 10.44 -18.54 -4.22
N PRO A 103 10.04 -17.40 -3.61
CA PRO A 103 8.65 -16.97 -3.64
C PRO A 103 8.15 -16.74 -5.07
N ALA A 104 6.94 -17.19 -5.36
CA ALA A 104 6.31 -17.07 -6.68
C ALA A 104 4.94 -16.40 -6.63
N TYR A 105 4.25 -16.49 -5.52
CA TYR A 105 2.90 -15.98 -5.32
C TYR A 105 2.82 -15.15 -4.05
N TYR A 106 1.91 -14.20 -4.03
CA TYR A 106 1.61 -13.46 -2.82
C TYR A 106 0.12 -13.17 -2.70
N ALA A 107 -0.33 -13.03 -1.47
CA ALA A 107 -1.68 -12.60 -1.13
C ALA A 107 -1.60 -11.54 -0.02
N ILE A 108 -2.54 -10.63 -0.02
CA ILE A 108 -2.64 -9.58 1.00
C ILE A 108 -3.72 -10.01 1.99
N THR A 109 -3.34 -10.18 3.24
CA THR A 109 -4.23 -10.69 4.29
C THR A 109 -3.98 -9.92 5.57
N ALA A 110 -5.05 -9.36 6.14
CA ALA A 110 -5.02 -8.72 7.46
C ALA A 110 -3.89 -7.67 7.65
N GLY A 111 -3.58 -6.89 6.61
CA GLY A 111 -2.53 -5.88 6.69
C GLY A 111 -1.12 -6.41 6.51
N GLU A 112 -0.97 -7.64 6.07
CA GLU A 112 0.31 -8.27 5.78
C GLU A 112 0.32 -8.88 4.38
N ILE A 113 1.51 -9.02 3.81
CA ILE A 113 1.73 -9.77 2.59
C ILE A 113 2.17 -11.18 2.99
N GLU A 114 1.43 -12.18 2.57
CA GLU A 114 1.79 -13.57 2.70
C GLU A 114 2.37 -14.06 1.38
N ILE A 115 3.55 -14.66 1.41
CA ILE A 115 4.24 -15.16 0.22
C ILE A 115 4.30 -16.68 0.22
N PHE A 116 4.25 -17.27 -0.96
CA PHE A 116 4.35 -18.71 -1.15
C PHE A 116 5.17 -19.02 -2.42
N PRO A 117 6.08 -19.99 -2.40
CA PRO A 117 6.59 -20.72 -1.24
C PRO A 117 7.24 -19.83 -0.18
N ALA A 118 7.30 -20.31 1.08
CA ALA A 118 8.04 -19.61 2.13
C ALA A 118 9.50 -19.46 1.71
N PRO A 119 10.14 -18.29 1.95
CA PRO A 119 11.50 -18.07 1.46
C PRO A 119 12.50 -19.04 2.11
N ALA A 120 13.31 -19.66 1.28
CA ALA A 120 14.40 -20.55 1.75
C ALA A 120 15.64 -19.76 2.19
N GLY A 121 15.68 -18.47 1.91
CA GLY A 121 16.75 -17.55 2.27
C GLY A 121 16.22 -16.13 2.27
N THR A 122 17.13 -15.15 2.25
CA THR A 122 16.75 -13.74 2.17
C THR A 122 16.70 -13.32 0.71
N TYR A 123 15.55 -12.81 0.28
CA TYR A 123 15.33 -12.26 -1.05
C TYR A 123 15.03 -10.78 -0.94
N THR A 124 15.63 -9.96 -1.79
CA THR A 124 15.29 -8.55 -1.90
C THR A 124 14.12 -8.39 -2.86
N ALA A 125 13.11 -7.66 -2.46
CA ALA A 125 11.90 -7.43 -3.25
C ALA A 125 11.56 -5.96 -3.35
N GLU A 126 10.88 -5.58 -4.42
CA GLU A 126 10.33 -4.25 -4.63
C GLU A 126 8.82 -4.34 -4.80
N LEU A 127 8.12 -3.46 -4.10
CA LEU A 127 6.68 -3.29 -4.21
C LEU A 127 6.38 -1.92 -4.82
N TYR A 128 5.70 -1.92 -5.94
CA TYR A 128 5.06 -0.73 -6.50
C TYR A 128 3.59 -0.74 -6.08
N TYR A 129 3.14 0.34 -5.51
CA TYR A 129 1.80 0.44 -4.96
C TYR A 129 1.25 1.85 -5.06
N ASN A 130 -0.07 1.95 -5.04
CA ASN A 130 -0.76 3.21 -4.84
C ASN A 130 -0.83 3.50 -3.35
N ALA A 131 -0.35 4.67 -2.97
CA ALA A 131 -0.39 5.14 -1.60
C ALA A 131 -1.60 6.03 -1.34
N ARG A 132 -2.01 6.13 -0.09
CA ARG A 132 -2.99 7.12 0.33
C ARG A 132 -2.41 8.53 0.20
N ILE A 133 -3.28 9.47 -0.06
CA ILE A 133 -2.95 10.90 -0.07
C ILE A 133 -2.64 11.37 1.36
#